data_d39399ee84d7987cccb10e47e9b9036b
#
_entry.id   d39399ee84d7987cccb10e47e9b9036b
#
_cell.length_a   1.000
_cell.length_b   1.000
_cell.length_c   1.000
_cell.angle_alpha   90.00
_cell.angle_beta   90.00
_cell.angle_gamma   90.00
#
_symmetry.space_group_name_H-M   'P 1'
#
loop_
_entity.id
_entity.type
_entity.pdbx_description
1 polymer ?
#
loop_
_entity_poly.entity_id
_entity_poly.type
_entity_poly.pdbx_seq_one_letter_code
_entity_poly.pdbx_strand_id
1 'polypeptide(L)'
;DFKHLYEYYPPVAPTKVGTYSRGYYSNDNFFSFVSDINKDGWPDVLTVGLPNTPAYWYENPGKSFNGPGPEQPEHWTRHFVINAVKNEAPTFGDITGDGEPELLMAYDEHYGYVSPNPVAPTLPWIFHPISTHENVIHHYTHGLGFGDIDGDGRHDYIIGDGWTQQPASLQFGEDWQYHQYPFVNRAGDNAYASLNGGGDMYAYDVNGDGLNDIITSLDAHGWGLSWYEQVRKDDEITFKEHIIMSKQAENTDNPYGVQFSQLHAVDLVDIDGDGLKDIVTGKTYRAHDFADEGAREDPVIYYFRLTQKSDGSAEYVPHKVDDDAGIGRQLVSGDLNADGLPDIVAANKNGTFVFTQRRRSVDQDEWKKAQPMRLKGF
;
A
#
# COMPACT_ATOMS: atom_id res chain seq x y z
N ASP A 1 12.26 -8.24 18.24
CA ASP A 1 12.06 -7.00 19.03
C ASP A 1 12.37 -5.80 18.16
N PHE A 2 11.35 -5.02 17.77
CA PHE A 2 11.54 -3.72 17.14
C PHE A 2 11.96 -2.71 18.21
N LYS A 3 12.98 -1.91 17.94
CA LYS A 3 13.40 -0.81 18.81
C LYS A 3 12.98 0.51 18.17
N HIS A 4 12.12 1.21 18.86
CA HIS A 4 11.67 2.54 18.50
C HIS A 4 12.83 3.53 18.53
N LEU A 5 13.16 4.16 17.42
CA LEU A 5 14.06 5.31 17.34
C LEU A 5 13.19 6.53 17.09
N TYR A 6 12.90 7.30 18.12
CA TYR A 6 12.27 8.60 17.98
C TYR A 6 13.29 9.62 17.48
N GLU A 7 13.17 10.07 16.24
CA GLU A 7 13.63 11.39 15.85
C GLU A 7 12.40 12.29 15.73
N TYR A 8 12.12 13.04 16.80
CA TYR A 8 11.09 14.07 16.75
C TYR A 8 11.63 15.26 15.97
N TYR A 9 11.21 15.40 14.73
CA TYR A 9 11.28 16.66 14.03
C TYR A 9 10.08 17.49 14.45
N PRO A 10 10.26 18.61 15.20
CA PRO A 10 9.14 19.49 15.50
C PRO A 10 8.50 19.90 14.18
N PRO A 11 7.16 19.95 14.06
CA PRO A 11 6.50 20.35 12.84
C PRO A 11 7.08 21.70 12.43
N VAL A 12 7.74 21.76 11.28
CA VAL A 12 8.17 23.01 10.69
C VAL A 12 6.91 23.85 10.54
N ALA A 13 6.92 25.04 11.13
CA ALA A 13 5.77 25.93 11.02
C ALA A 13 5.40 26.07 9.54
N PRO A 14 4.14 25.80 9.13
CA PRO A 14 3.77 25.69 7.75
C PRO A 14 4.13 26.99 7.03
N THR A 15 5.09 26.93 6.13
CA THR A 15 5.22 27.95 5.12
C THR A 15 3.92 27.94 4.33
N LYS A 16 3.25 29.08 4.27
CA LYS A 16 1.96 29.26 3.59
C LYS A 16 2.06 28.81 2.14
N VAL A 17 1.82 27.54 1.86
CA VAL A 17 1.65 27.02 0.50
C VAL A 17 0.31 26.29 0.47
N GLY A 18 -0.68 26.92 -0.19
CA GLY A 18 -2.00 26.37 -0.44
C GLY A 18 -3.07 26.74 0.59
N THR A 19 -4.30 26.66 0.16
CA THR A 19 -5.53 27.07 0.86
C THR A 19 -5.97 26.13 2.00
N TYR A 20 -5.19 25.11 2.34
CA TYR A 20 -5.48 24.27 3.48
C TYR A 20 -5.00 24.95 4.76
N SER A 21 -5.91 25.61 5.44
CA SER A 21 -5.66 26.45 6.62
C SER A 21 -5.29 25.69 7.89
N ARG A 22 -4.98 24.40 7.85
CA ARG A 22 -4.68 23.58 9.03
C ARG A 22 -3.29 22.90 9.03
N GLY A 23 -2.44 23.20 8.06
CA GLY A 23 -0.99 23.02 8.20
C GLY A 23 -0.43 21.60 8.34
N TYR A 24 -1.13 20.56 7.88
CA TYR A 24 -0.69 19.18 8.12
C TYR A 24 -0.24 18.40 6.89
N TYR A 25 -0.48 18.90 5.67
CA TYR A 25 0.01 18.28 4.43
C TYR A 25 0.43 19.33 3.41
N SER A 26 1.54 19.06 2.73
CA SER A 26 1.76 19.64 1.42
C SER A 26 0.79 18.96 0.44
N ASN A 27 0.10 19.75 -0.39
CA ASN A 27 -0.72 19.20 -1.47
C ASN A 27 0.09 18.41 -2.49
N ASP A 28 1.41 18.47 -2.43
CA ASP A 28 2.34 17.95 -3.42
C ASP A 28 2.98 16.62 -3.03
N ASN A 29 2.76 16.13 -1.79
CA ASN A 29 3.37 14.91 -1.30
C ASN A 29 2.43 14.15 -0.36
N PHE A 30 1.61 13.28 -0.95
CA PHE A 30 0.71 12.39 -0.24
C PHE A 30 1.22 10.94 -0.33
N PHE A 31 1.87 10.60 -1.46
CA PHE A 31 2.65 9.38 -1.66
C PHE A 31 4.02 9.73 -2.23
N SER A 32 5.00 8.89 -1.91
CA SER A 32 6.35 8.98 -2.46
C SER A 32 6.86 7.60 -2.86
N PHE A 33 7.44 7.53 -4.05
CA PHE A 33 8.04 6.31 -4.57
C PHE A 33 9.47 6.61 -5.02
N VAL A 34 10.32 5.58 -5.03
CA VAL A 34 11.75 5.71 -5.35
C VAL A 34 12.09 4.80 -6.53
N SER A 35 12.70 5.37 -7.56
CA SER A 35 13.22 4.63 -8.71
C SER A 35 14.28 5.48 -9.42
N ASP A 36 15.23 4.87 -10.12
CA ASP A 36 16.15 5.54 -11.04
C ASP A 36 15.43 5.81 -12.36
N ILE A 37 14.65 6.92 -12.40
CA ILE A 37 13.72 7.25 -13.49
C ILE A 37 14.46 7.62 -14.78
N ASN A 38 15.58 8.35 -14.65
CA ASN A 38 16.38 8.80 -15.78
C ASN A 38 17.52 7.84 -16.16
N LYS A 39 17.71 6.75 -15.41
CA LYS A 39 18.73 5.70 -15.60
C LYS A 39 20.16 6.21 -15.49
N ASP A 40 20.40 7.15 -14.59
CA ASP A 40 21.72 7.71 -14.33
C ASP A 40 22.48 7.00 -13.19
N GLY A 41 21.88 6.03 -12.55
CA GLY A 41 22.41 5.23 -11.44
C GLY A 41 22.14 5.83 -10.07
N TRP A 42 21.34 6.89 -9.97
CA TRP A 42 20.93 7.51 -8.71
C TRP A 42 19.40 7.41 -8.55
N PRO A 43 18.90 6.93 -7.42
CA PRO A 43 17.47 6.85 -7.22
C PRO A 43 16.83 8.24 -7.11
N ASP A 44 15.78 8.46 -7.89
CA ASP A 44 14.93 9.64 -7.91
C ASP A 44 13.71 9.45 -7.00
N VAL A 45 12.97 10.53 -6.76
CA VAL A 45 11.73 10.50 -5.96
C VAL A 45 10.53 10.93 -6.80
N LEU A 46 9.60 10.01 -7.02
CA LEU A 46 8.28 10.30 -7.57
C LEU A 46 7.34 10.69 -6.44
N THR A 47 6.65 11.82 -6.55
CA THR A 47 5.65 12.27 -5.58
C THR A 47 4.27 12.38 -6.20
N VAL A 48 3.28 11.93 -5.45
CA VAL A 48 1.86 12.09 -5.78
C VAL A 48 1.22 12.93 -4.68
N GLY A 49 0.54 13.99 -5.06
CA GLY A 49 -0.16 14.87 -4.14
C GLY A 49 -1.51 14.31 -3.67
N LEU A 50 -2.33 15.17 -3.06
CA LEU A 50 -3.70 14.82 -2.71
C LEU A 50 -4.47 14.36 -3.96
N PRO A 51 -5.46 13.47 -3.82
CA PRO A 51 -6.26 13.03 -4.95
C PRO A 51 -6.76 14.19 -5.82
N ASN A 52 -6.70 13.99 -7.13
CA ASN A 52 -7.00 14.97 -8.16
C ASN A 52 -6.00 16.15 -8.25
N THR A 53 -4.76 15.96 -7.81
CA THR A 53 -3.65 16.91 -7.99
C THR A 53 -2.54 16.32 -8.84
N PRO A 54 -1.62 17.16 -9.37
CA PRO A 54 -0.52 16.68 -10.20
C PRO A 54 0.46 15.75 -9.48
N ALA A 55 1.09 14.87 -10.25
CA ALA A 55 2.28 14.14 -9.84
C ALA A 55 3.56 14.76 -10.44
N TYR A 56 4.66 14.62 -9.71
CA TYR A 56 5.98 15.11 -10.10
C TYR A 56 7.04 14.09 -9.72
N TRP A 57 8.17 14.11 -10.40
CA TRP A 57 9.35 13.45 -9.90
C TRP A 57 10.53 14.44 -9.72
N TYR A 58 11.40 14.12 -8.79
CA TYR A 58 12.54 14.93 -8.41
C TYR A 58 13.81 14.18 -8.75
N GLU A 59 14.60 14.77 -9.66
CA GLU A 59 15.86 14.22 -10.14
C GLU A 59 16.94 14.32 -9.07
N ASN A 60 17.51 13.18 -8.70
CA ASN A 60 18.63 13.12 -7.78
C ASN A 60 19.90 13.64 -8.47
N PRO A 61 20.50 14.74 -8.00
CA PRO A 61 21.69 15.32 -8.64
C PRO A 61 22.95 14.47 -8.46
N GLY A 62 22.86 13.32 -7.81
CA GLY A 62 23.97 12.41 -7.62
C GLY A 62 25.18 13.08 -6.93
N LYS A 63 26.37 12.79 -7.43
CA LYS A 63 27.62 13.36 -6.88
C LYS A 63 27.78 14.88 -7.05
N SER A 64 26.97 15.51 -7.90
CA SER A 64 26.99 16.96 -8.08
C SER A 64 26.31 17.73 -6.95
N PHE A 65 25.56 17.02 -6.07
CA PHE A 65 24.90 17.63 -4.93
C PHE A 65 25.91 17.99 -3.83
N ASN A 66 26.14 19.28 -3.66
CA ASN A 66 27.06 19.81 -2.63
C ASN A 66 26.36 20.12 -1.28
N GLY A 67 25.07 19.75 -1.16
CA GLY A 67 24.23 20.08 -0.01
C GLY A 67 23.69 21.51 -0.04
N PRO A 68 22.74 21.84 0.85
CA PRO A 68 22.24 23.20 0.97
C PRO A 68 23.34 24.13 1.44
N GLY A 69 23.66 25.12 0.62
CA GLY A 69 24.58 26.19 1.01
C GLY A 69 23.91 27.15 2.01
N PRO A 70 24.70 27.94 2.78
CA PRO A 70 24.17 28.86 3.79
C PRO A 70 23.27 29.97 3.20
N GLU A 71 23.31 30.21 1.91
CA GLU A 71 22.56 31.30 1.27
C GLU A 71 21.48 30.87 0.27
N GLN A 72 21.50 29.62 -0.23
CA GLN A 72 20.44 29.04 -1.07
C GLN A 72 20.46 27.52 -0.94
N PRO A 73 19.37 26.89 -0.45
CA PRO A 73 19.21 25.44 -0.53
C PRO A 73 19.07 25.05 -2.01
N GLU A 74 20.00 24.25 -2.51
CA GLU A 74 19.78 23.59 -3.80
C GLU A 74 18.66 22.57 -3.64
N HIS A 75 17.56 22.79 -4.35
CA HIS A 75 16.49 21.83 -4.46
C HIS A 75 16.77 20.89 -5.64
N TRP A 76 16.34 19.65 -5.53
CA TRP A 76 16.36 18.74 -6.65
C TRP A 76 15.50 19.28 -7.80
N THR A 77 15.91 19.02 -9.03
CA THR A 77 15.13 19.44 -10.20
C THR A 77 13.81 18.68 -10.24
N ARG A 78 12.72 19.44 -10.31
CA ARG A 78 11.36 18.87 -10.37
C ARG A 78 10.88 18.78 -11.82
N HIS A 79 10.42 17.60 -12.19
CA HIS A 79 9.82 17.30 -13.49
C HIS A 79 8.33 16.94 -13.35
N PHE A 80 7.54 17.40 -14.29
CA PHE A 80 6.10 17.15 -14.32
C PHE A 80 5.81 15.76 -14.89
N VAL A 81 4.95 15.00 -14.21
CA VAL A 81 4.50 13.66 -14.63
C VAL A 81 3.14 13.74 -15.32
N ILE A 82 2.11 14.06 -14.56
CA ILE A 82 0.72 14.15 -15.04
C ILE A 82 -0.04 15.20 -14.22
N ASN A 83 -1.09 15.78 -14.80
CA ASN A 83 -1.83 16.89 -14.17
C ASN A 83 -2.81 16.48 -13.06
N ALA A 84 -3.13 15.19 -12.96
CA ALA A 84 -3.97 14.69 -11.87
C ALA A 84 -3.75 13.19 -11.65
N VAL A 85 -3.69 12.76 -10.38
CA VAL A 85 -3.87 11.38 -9.93
C VAL A 85 -5.20 11.34 -9.21
N LYS A 86 -6.17 10.57 -9.72
CA LYS A 86 -7.56 10.72 -9.30
C LYS A 86 -7.95 9.86 -8.10
N ASN A 87 -7.27 8.75 -7.84
CA ASN A 87 -7.57 7.84 -6.72
C ASN A 87 -6.69 8.10 -5.49
N GLU A 88 -7.11 7.62 -4.33
CA GLU A 88 -6.41 7.75 -3.05
C GLU A 88 -5.52 6.53 -2.69
N ALA A 89 -5.31 5.61 -3.61
CA ALA A 89 -4.41 4.47 -3.47
C ALA A 89 -3.65 4.21 -4.77
N PRO A 90 -2.87 5.19 -5.29
CA PRO A 90 -1.99 4.92 -6.43
C PRO A 90 -0.88 3.97 -6.00
N THR A 91 -0.46 3.10 -6.92
CA THR A 91 0.61 2.13 -6.70
C THR A 91 1.70 2.29 -7.76
N PHE A 92 2.94 1.93 -7.44
CA PHE A 92 4.07 2.09 -8.35
C PHE A 92 4.84 0.79 -8.48
N GLY A 93 4.93 0.27 -9.70
CA GLY A 93 5.60 -0.99 -9.99
C GLY A 93 5.51 -1.36 -11.46
N ASP A 94 6.29 -2.35 -11.87
CA ASP A 94 6.36 -2.85 -13.25
C ASP A 94 5.12 -3.69 -13.58
N ILE A 95 4.05 -3.03 -14.04
CA ILE A 95 2.84 -3.74 -14.45
C ILE A 95 2.96 -4.31 -15.86
N THR A 96 3.77 -3.66 -16.72
CA THR A 96 3.91 -4.08 -18.12
C THR A 96 4.86 -5.26 -18.28
N GLY A 97 5.69 -5.55 -17.29
CA GLY A 97 6.70 -6.61 -17.33
C GLY A 97 7.92 -6.27 -18.18
N ASP A 98 8.16 -4.98 -18.45
CA ASP A 98 9.29 -4.51 -19.25
C ASP A 98 10.55 -4.20 -18.42
N GLY A 99 10.45 -4.28 -17.10
CA GLY A 99 11.51 -4.00 -16.13
C GLY A 99 11.56 -2.56 -15.63
N GLU A 100 10.65 -1.70 -16.09
CA GLU A 100 10.54 -0.30 -15.67
C GLU A 100 9.24 -0.11 -14.90
N PRO A 101 9.23 0.59 -13.76
CA PRO A 101 8.02 0.78 -13.00
C PRO A 101 7.13 1.88 -13.57
N GLU A 102 5.84 1.66 -13.56
CA GLU A 102 4.78 2.60 -13.89
C GLU A 102 4.01 3.03 -12.65
N LEU A 103 3.38 4.21 -12.73
CA LEU A 103 2.43 4.67 -11.72
C LEU A 103 1.02 4.21 -12.10
N LEU A 104 0.48 3.24 -11.36
CA LEU A 104 -0.89 2.76 -11.50
C LEU A 104 -1.83 3.72 -10.79
N MET A 105 -2.87 4.15 -11.48
CA MET A 105 -3.77 5.19 -10.98
C MET A 105 -5.09 5.26 -11.75
N ALA A 106 -5.98 6.13 -11.30
CA ALA A 106 -7.14 6.55 -12.08
C ALA A 106 -6.94 7.95 -12.66
N TYR A 107 -7.35 8.15 -13.90
CA TYR A 107 -7.30 9.42 -14.62
C TYR A 107 -8.40 9.49 -15.68
N ASP A 108 -9.07 10.64 -15.79
CA ASP A 108 -10.10 10.90 -16.81
C ASP A 108 -11.15 9.78 -16.91
N GLU A 109 -11.70 9.35 -15.76
CA GLU A 109 -12.70 8.28 -15.59
C GLU A 109 -12.22 6.87 -16.02
N HIS A 110 -10.91 6.65 -16.14
CA HIS A 110 -10.34 5.35 -16.46
C HIS A 110 -9.36 4.92 -15.37
N TYR A 111 -9.33 3.63 -15.08
CA TYR A 111 -8.16 3.02 -14.47
C TYR A 111 -7.08 2.80 -15.54
N GLY A 112 -5.83 2.93 -15.14
CA GLY A 112 -4.71 2.76 -16.04
C GLY A 112 -3.37 2.96 -15.35
N TYR A 113 -2.36 3.12 -16.14
CA TYR A 113 -1.01 3.41 -15.66
C TYR A 113 -0.36 4.54 -16.46
N VAL A 114 0.63 5.17 -15.86
CA VAL A 114 1.42 6.24 -16.46
C VAL A 114 2.86 5.78 -16.56
N SER A 115 3.40 5.69 -17.77
CA SER A 115 4.78 5.33 -18.02
C SER A 115 5.66 6.54 -18.36
N PRO A 116 6.97 6.51 -18.03
CA PRO A 116 7.91 7.53 -18.46
C PRO A 116 7.85 7.77 -19.98
N ASN A 117 7.98 9.02 -20.39
CA ASN A 117 7.95 9.35 -21.82
C ASN A 117 9.18 8.72 -22.53
N PRO A 118 8.98 7.88 -23.57
CA PRO A 118 10.10 7.17 -24.23
C PRO A 118 11.08 8.07 -24.97
N VAL A 119 10.72 9.34 -25.22
CA VAL A 119 11.63 10.31 -25.84
C VAL A 119 12.59 10.89 -24.79
N ALA A 120 12.08 11.23 -23.64
CA ALA A 120 12.85 11.67 -22.48
C ALA A 120 11.96 11.62 -21.21
N PRO A 121 12.44 11.09 -20.08
CA PRO A 121 11.65 10.98 -18.85
C PRO A 121 11.30 12.34 -18.22
N THR A 122 11.99 13.42 -18.63
CA THR A 122 11.72 14.81 -18.22
C THR A 122 10.51 15.44 -18.91
N LEU A 123 10.00 14.80 -19.98
CA LEU A 123 8.73 15.19 -20.61
C LEU A 123 7.55 14.61 -19.82
N PRO A 124 6.34 15.17 -19.98
CA PRO A 124 5.14 14.58 -19.38
C PRO A 124 5.01 13.08 -19.72
N TRP A 125 4.69 12.29 -18.71
CA TRP A 125 4.50 10.85 -18.88
C TRP A 125 3.23 10.54 -19.66
N ILE A 126 3.12 9.34 -20.18
CA ILE A 126 2.02 8.93 -21.04
C ILE A 126 1.04 8.07 -20.24
N PHE A 127 -0.21 8.49 -20.18
CA PHE A 127 -1.29 7.69 -19.57
C PHE A 127 -1.80 6.63 -20.55
N HIS A 128 -1.89 5.39 -20.09
CA HIS A 128 -2.41 4.24 -20.79
C HIS A 128 -3.70 3.77 -20.09
N PRO A 129 -4.87 4.08 -20.63
CA PRO A 129 -6.12 3.58 -20.09
C PRO A 129 -6.23 2.06 -20.32
N ILE A 130 -6.68 1.31 -19.28
CA ILE A 130 -6.85 -0.15 -19.34
C ILE A 130 -8.30 -0.58 -19.18
N SER A 131 -9.17 0.30 -18.70
CA SER A 131 -10.58 0.00 -18.56
C SER A 131 -11.43 1.24 -18.69
N THR A 132 -12.54 1.11 -19.40
CA THR A 132 -13.68 2.02 -19.30
C THR A 132 -14.63 1.45 -18.25
N HIS A 133 -14.58 1.92 -17.02
CA HIS A 133 -15.62 1.60 -16.05
C HIS A 133 -16.85 2.50 -16.33
N GLU A 134 -18.03 1.89 -16.44
CA GLU A 134 -19.30 2.63 -16.54
C GLU A 134 -19.61 3.46 -15.29
N ASN A 135 -18.88 3.22 -14.18
CA ASN A 135 -19.05 3.94 -12.93
C ASN A 135 -18.03 5.06 -12.81
N VAL A 136 -18.51 6.23 -12.45
CA VAL A 136 -17.66 7.38 -12.13
C VAL A 136 -16.65 7.02 -11.06
N ILE A 137 -15.36 7.06 -11.40
CA ILE A 137 -14.28 6.83 -10.45
C ILE A 137 -14.16 8.08 -9.56
N HIS A 138 -14.48 7.89 -8.29
CA HIS A 138 -14.36 8.99 -7.33
C HIS A 138 -12.88 9.24 -6.99
N HIS A 139 -12.49 10.50 -6.83
CA HIS A 139 -11.09 10.87 -6.56
C HIS A 139 -10.54 10.43 -5.19
N TYR A 140 -11.37 9.90 -4.31
CA TYR A 140 -10.97 9.23 -3.05
C TYR A 140 -11.21 7.72 -3.09
N THR A 141 -11.28 7.10 -4.27
CA THR A 141 -11.40 5.65 -4.38
C THR A 141 -10.13 4.97 -3.88
N HIS A 142 -10.31 3.93 -3.07
CA HIS A 142 -9.26 3.09 -2.51
C HIS A 142 -9.26 1.70 -3.15
N GLY A 143 -8.21 0.93 -2.86
CA GLY A 143 -8.05 -0.45 -3.32
C GLY A 143 -7.50 -0.52 -4.74
N LEU A 144 -6.18 -0.60 -4.84
CA LEU A 144 -5.46 -0.75 -6.09
C LEU A 144 -4.22 -1.62 -5.89
N GLY A 145 -3.94 -2.46 -6.87
CA GLY A 145 -2.77 -3.29 -6.90
C GLY A 145 -2.55 -3.94 -8.26
N PHE A 146 -1.56 -4.81 -8.34
CA PHE A 146 -1.28 -5.61 -9.53
C PHE A 146 -0.59 -6.92 -9.18
N GLY A 147 -0.63 -7.87 -10.11
CA GLY A 147 0.06 -9.15 -10.03
C GLY A 147 -0.54 -10.17 -10.99
N ASP A 148 0.14 -11.27 -11.20
CA ASP A 148 -0.29 -12.34 -12.12
C ASP A 148 -1.40 -13.18 -11.46
N ILE A 149 -2.66 -12.89 -11.79
CA ILE A 149 -3.81 -13.58 -11.21
C ILE A 149 -4.12 -14.88 -11.95
N ASP A 150 -4.05 -14.86 -13.26
CA ASP A 150 -4.41 -16.04 -14.07
C ASP A 150 -3.27 -17.03 -14.28
N GLY A 151 -2.05 -16.68 -13.89
CA GLY A 151 -0.87 -17.55 -13.95
C GLY A 151 -0.24 -17.60 -15.33
N ASP A 152 -0.47 -16.58 -16.17
CA ASP A 152 0.06 -16.50 -17.53
C ASP A 152 1.42 -15.79 -17.61
N GLY A 153 1.93 -15.28 -16.49
CA GLY A 153 3.22 -14.61 -16.36
C GLY A 153 3.17 -13.10 -16.62
N ARG A 154 1.99 -12.53 -16.87
CA ARG A 154 1.78 -11.09 -17.00
C ARG A 154 1.09 -10.54 -15.75
N HIS A 155 1.32 -9.26 -15.44
CA HIS A 155 0.69 -8.65 -14.29
C HIS A 155 -0.69 -8.08 -14.65
N ASP A 156 -1.71 -8.58 -13.99
CA ASP A 156 -3.08 -8.09 -14.06
C ASP A 156 -3.25 -6.87 -13.14
N TYR A 157 -4.26 -6.06 -13.41
CA TYR A 157 -4.59 -4.87 -12.61
C TYR A 157 -5.73 -5.21 -11.65
N ILE A 158 -5.56 -4.91 -10.35
CA ILE A 158 -6.48 -5.30 -9.29
C ILE A 158 -7.14 -4.05 -8.72
N ILE A 159 -8.46 -4.06 -8.62
CA ILE A 159 -9.27 -3.00 -8.01
C ILE A 159 -10.26 -3.59 -6.98
N GLY A 160 -10.84 -2.74 -6.16
CA GLY A 160 -11.72 -3.19 -5.07
C GLY A 160 -12.93 -4.04 -5.49
N ASP A 161 -13.39 -3.95 -6.73
CA ASP A 161 -14.55 -4.70 -7.26
C ASP A 161 -14.20 -5.73 -8.34
N GLY A 162 -12.92 -6.02 -8.53
CA GLY A 162 -12.48 -7.05 -9.48
C GLY A 162 -11.04 -6.92 -9.91
N TRP A 163 -10.74 -7.49 -11.04
CA TRP A 163 -9.43 -7.42 -11.67
C TRP A 163 -9.57 -7.38 -13.18
N THR A 164 -8.56 -6.87 -13.86
CA THR A 164 -8.51 -6.83 -15.33
C THR A 164 -7.30 -7.58 -15.83
N GLN A 165 -7.55 -8.55 -16.70
CA GLN A 165 -6.54 -9.41 -17.28
C GLN A 165 -5.69 -8.65 -18.30
N GLN A 166 -4.36 -8.70 -18.14
CA GLN A 166 -3.45 -8.10 -19.10
C GLN A 166 -3.46 -8.87 -20.42
N PRO A 167 -3.69 -8.22 -21.58
CA PRO A 167 -3.63 -8.88 -22.87
C PRO A 167 -2.20 -9.31 -23.24
N ALA A 168 -2.07 -10.31 -24.12
CA ALA A 168 -0.78 -10.81 -24.57
C ALA A 168 0.08 -9.76 -25.32
N SER A 169 -0.53 -8.66 -25.77
CA SER A 169 0.14 -7.57 -26.47
C SER A 169 -0.50 -6.26 -26.05
N LEU A 170 0.27 -5.39 -25.41
CA LEU A 170 -0.19 -4.08 -24.97
C LEU A 170 -0.34 -3.14 -26.17
N GLN A 171 -1.56 -2.68 -26.39
CA GLN A 171 -1.88 -1.69 -27.41
C GLN A 171 -2.50 -0.47 -26.76
N PHE A 172 -2.10 0.72 -27.16
CA PHE A 172 -2.65 1.95 -26.61
C PHE A 172 -4.17 2.01 -26.83
N GLY A 173 -4.91 2.18 -25.72
CA GLY A 173 -6.37 2.30 -25.74
C GLY A 173 -7.12 0.98 -25.93
N GLU A 174 -6.47 -0.16 -25.74
CA GLU A 174 -7.13 -1.46 -25.69
C GLU A 174 -7.68 -1.70 -24.26
N ASP A 175 -8.98 -2.00 -24.15
CA ASP A 175 -9.58 -2.39 -22.89
C ASP A 175 -9.11 -3.80 -22.50
N TRP A 176 -8.61 -3.95 -21.26
CA TRP A 176 -8.28 -5.25 -20.70
C TRP A 176 -9.55 -5.98 -20.26
N GLN A 177 -9.56 -7.30 -20.33
CA GLN A 177 -10.74 -8.08 -19.95
C GLN A 177 -11.02 -7.96 -18.44
N TYR A 178 -12.18 -7.41 -18.09
CA TYR A 178 -12.61 -7.23 -16.71
C TYR A 178 -13.30 -8.46 -16.14
N HIS A 179 -12.93 -8.83 -14.91
CA HIS A 179 -13.49 -9.91 -14.12
C HIS A 179 -14.01 -9.35 -12.79
N GLN A 180 -15.32 -9.35 -12.63
CA GLN A 180 -15.95 -8.79 -11.43
C GLN A 180 -15.82 -9.72 -10.23
N TYR A 181 -15.33 -9.19 -9.10
CA TYR A 181 -15.35 -9.83 -7.79
C TYR A 181 -15.24 -8.78 -6.66
N PRO A 182 -16.11 -8.80 -5.62
CA PRO A 182 -16.11 -7.79 -4.56
C PRO A 182 -15.05 -8.10 -3.50
N PHE A 183 -13.83 -7.60 -3.68
CA PHE A 183 -12.73 -7.77 -2.71
C PHE A 183 -12.83 -6.82 -1.51
N VAL A 184 -13.63 -5.77 -1.58
CA VAL A 184 -13.73 -4.76 -0.52
C VAL A 184 -15.16 -4.59 -0.04
N ASN A 185 -15.34 -4.13 1.20
CA ASN A 185 -16.65 -3.80 1.71
C ASN A 185 -17.18 -2.54 1.02
N ARG A 186 -18.20 -2.72 0.20
CA ARG A 186 -19.02 -1.60 -0.25
C ARG A 186 -20.19 -1.45 0.72
N ALA A 187 -20.03 -0.63 1.75
CA ALA A 187 -21.09 -0.41 2.74
C ALA A 187 -22.20 0.43 2.12
N GLY A 188 -23.36 -0.22 1.91
CA GLY A 188 -24.68 0.42 1.81
C GLY A 188 -24.94 1.38 0.66
N ASP A 189 -26.18 1.86 0.58
CA ASP A 189 -26.70 2.87 -0.38
C ASP A 189 -26.15 4.31 -0.15
N ASN A 190 -24.96 4.43 0.39
CA ASN A 190 -24.30 5.72 0.59
C ASN A 190 -23.77 6.22 -0.77
N ALA A 191 -24.04 7.48 -1.11
CA ALA A 191 -23.51 8.14 -2.31
C ALA A 191 -21.95 8.16 -2.34
N TYR A 192 -21.32 7.83 -1.23
CA TYR A 192 -19.87 7.68 -1.06
C TYR A 192 -19.42 6.19 -1.01
N ALA A 193 -20.27 5.25 -1.37
CA ALA A 193 -19.92 3.82 -1.38
C ALA A 193 -18.73 3.48 -2.29
N SER A 194 -18.45 4.33 -3.28
CA SER A 194 -17.23 4.25 -4.09
C SER A 194 -15.95 4.68 -3.35
N LEU A 195 -16.08 5.30 -2.16
CA LEU A 195 -14.95 5.69 -1.32
C LEU A 195 -14.49 4.57 -0.38
N ASN A 196 -15.37 3.61 -0.12
CA ASN A 196 -15.07 2.48 0.74
C ASN A 196 -14.29 1.45 -0.07
N GLY A 197 -13.06 1.23 0.32
CA GLY A 197 -12.17 0.26 -0.27
C GLY A 197 -11.00 0.07 0.67
N GLY A 198 -10.23 -0.97 0.42
CA GLY A 198 -9.01 -1.21 1.16
C GLY A 198 -7.91 -0.21 0.83
N GLY A 199 -6.77 -0.36 1.48
CA GLY A 199 -5.55 0.32 1.11
C GLY A 199 -4.94 -0.29 -0.17
N ASP A 200 -3.69 -0.71 -0.05
CA ASP A 200 -3.01 -1.43 -1.14
C ASP A 200 -3.58 -2.85 -1.31
N MET A 201 -3.51 -3.38 -2.54
CA MET A 201 -3.93 -4.74 -2.87
C MET A 201 -2.75 -5.53 -3.43
N TYR A 202 -2.62 -6.78 -3.03
CA TYR A 202 -1.51 -7.64 -3.43
C TYR A 202 -2.00 -8.97 -3.98
N ALA A 203 -1.29 -9.46 -5.01
CA ALA A 203 -1.38 -10.84 -5.45
C ALA A 203 -0.20 -11.64 -4.88
N TYR A 204 -0.50 -12.72 -4.14
CA TYR A 204 0.51 -13.57 -3.51
C TYR A 204 -0.07 -14.96 -3.17
N ASP A 205 0.69 -16.02 -3.38
CA ASP A 205 0.31 -17.39 -3.00
C ASP A 205 0.38 -17.57 -1.47
N VAL A 206 -0.74 -17.31 -0.79
CA VAL A 206 -0.83 -17.32 0.67
C VAL A 206 -0.81 -18.73 1.23
N ASN A 207 -1.45 -19.68 0.55
CA ASN A 207 -1.63 -21.05 1.05
C ASN A 207 -0.60 -22.04 0.51
N GLY A 208 0.24 -21.65 -0.46
CA GLY A 208 1.28 -22.48 -1.04
C GLY A 208 0.78 -23.46 -2.10
N ASP A 209 -0.36 -23.17 -2.75
CA ASP A 209 -0.96 -24.04 -3.76
C ASP A 209 -0.52 -23.70 -5.20
N GLY A 210 0.28 -22.66 -5.36
CA GLY A 210 0.81 -22.20 -6.64
C GLY A 210 -0.10 -21.24 -7.40
N LEU A 211 -1.21 -20.80 -6.81
CA LEU A 211 -2.10 -19.77 -7.34
C LEU A 211 -1.94 -18.48 -6.53
N ASN A 212 -1.96 -17.33 -7.20
CA ASN A 212 -1.92 -16.07 -6.48
C ASN A 212 -3.30 -15.72 -5.92
N ASP A 213 -3.34 -15.52 -4.62
CA ASP A 213 -4.46 -15.03 -3.84
C ASP A 213 -4.45 -13.50 -3.79
N ILE A 214 -5.54 -12.88 -3.34
CA ILE A 214 -5.60 -11.42 -3.14
C ILE A 214 -5.58 -11.09 -1.66
N ILE A 215 -4.72 -10.15 -1.27
CA ILE A 215 -4.64 -9.61 0.11
C ILE A 215 -5.04 -8.14 0.07
N THR A 216 -5.95 -7.72 0.96
CA THR A 216 -6.33 -6.31 1.10
C THR A 216 -6.99 -6.02 2.43
N SER A 217 -6.87 -4.77 2.91
CA SER A 217 -7.82 -4.25 3.88
C SER A 217 -9.18 -4.02 3.20
N LEU A 218 -10.28 -4.09 3.96
CA LEU A 218 -11.62 -4.08 3.36
C LEU A 218 -12.26 -2.70 3.34
N ASP A 219 -11.86 -1.86 4.26
CA ASP A 219 -12.31 -0.47 4.38
C ASP A 219 -11.18 0.38 4.99
N ALA A 220 -10.61 1.29 4.19
CA ALA A 220 -9.52 2.16 4.62
C ALA A 220 -9.95 3.15 5.73
N HIS A 221 -11.25 3.41 5.90
CA HIS A 221 -11.84 4.26 6.92
C HIS A 221 -12.61 3.51 8.01
N GLY A 222 -12.73 2.21 7.88
CA GLY A 222 -13.48 1.34 8.76
C GLY A 222 -12.69 0.11 9.19
N TRP A 223 -13.29 -1.06 9.05
CA TRP A 223 -12.80 -2.32 9.62
C TRP A 223 -12.55 -3.38 8.55
N GLY A 224 -11.65 -4.29 8.88
CA GLY A 224 -11.47 -5.53 8.14
C GLY A 224 -10.14 -5.63 7.41
N LEU A 225 -9.60 -6.83 7.48
CA LEU A 225 -8.44 -7.29 6.73
C LEU A 225 -8.71 -8.72 6.31
N SER A 226 -8.56 -9.02 5.03
CA SER A 226 -8.83 -10.36 4.48
C SER A 226 -7.79 -10.76 3.43
N TRP A 227 -7.70 -12.05 3.21
CA TRP A 227 -7.15 -12.59 1.98
C TRP A 227 -8.20 -13.44 1.29
N TYR A 228 -8.10 -13.54 -0.02
CA TYR A 228 -9.06 -14.20 -0.89
C TYR A 228 -8.35 -15.34 -1.61
N GLU A 229 -8.59 -16.58 -1.14
CA GLU A 229 -8.08 -17.80 -1.75
C GLU A 229 -8.60 -17.93 -3.18
N GLN A 230 -7.70 -18.00 -4.14
CA GLN A 230 -8.08 -18.22 -5.53
C GLN A 230 -8.58 -19.66 -5.69
N VAL A 231 -9.75 -19.82 -6.30
CA VAL A 231 -10.36 -21.12 -6.58
C VAL A 231 -10.59 -21.24 -8.09
N ARG A 232 -10.02 -22.26 -8.70
CA ARG A 232 -10.23 -22.57 -10.12
C ARG A 232 -11.20 -23.71 -10.26
N LYS A 233 -12.21 -23.48 -11.10
CA LYS A 233 -13.16 -24.52 -11.51
C LYS A 233 -13.34 -24.44 -13.03
N ASP A 234 -12.92 -25.47 -13.72
CA ASP A 234 -12.79 -25.46 -15.18
C ASP A 234 -11.90 -24.28 -15.63
N ASP A 235 -12.41 -23.37 -16.44
CA ASP A 235 -11.71 -22.16 -16.89
C ASP A 235 -12.10 -20.89 -16.09
N GLU A 236 -12.90 -21.05 -15.02
CA GLU A 236 -13.37 -19.92 -14.20
C GLU A 236 -12.47 -19.71 -12.99
N ILE A 237 -12.04 -18.45 -12.79
CA ILE A 237 -11.32 -17.99 -11.60
C ILE A 237 -12.32 -17.30 -10.70
N THR A 238 -12.45 -17.79 -9.48
CA THR A 238 -13.23 -17.17 -8.40
C THR A 238 -12.42 -17.15 -7.12
N PHE A 239 -12.97 -16.62 -6.05
CA PHE A 239 -12.23 -16.48 -4.80
C PHE A 239 -13.10 -16.88 -3.60
N LYS A 240 -12.43 -17.28 -2.52
CA LYS A 240 -13.02 -17.58 -1.24
C LYS A 240 -12.39 -16.72 -0.17
N GLU A 241 -13.19 -15.91 0.52
CA GLU A 241 -12.70 -15.00 1.55
C GLU A 241 -12.27 -15.74 2.82
N HIS A 242 -11.11 -15.31 3.35
CA HIS A 242 -10.59 -15.66 4.66
C HIS A 242 -10.35 -14.39 5.46
N ILE A 243 -11.09 -14.22 6.55
CA ILE A 243 -11.02 -13.02 7.38
C ILE A 243 -9.82 -13.12 8.32
N ILE A 244 -8.95 -12.10 8.29
CA ILE A 244 -7.81 -11.95 9.21
C ILE A 244 -8.22 -11.08 10.40
N MET A 245 -8.90 -9.96 10.16
CA MET A 245 -9.54 -9.12 11.19
C MET A 245 -10.99 -8.84 10.81
N SER A 246 -11.86 -8.80 11.81
CA SER A 246 -13.32 -8.65 11.62
C SER A 246 -13.70 -7.41 10.84
N LYS A 247 -14.81 -7.51 10.09
CA LYS A 247 -15.40 -6.44 9.26
C LYS A 247 -16.14 -5.37 10.07
N GLN A 248 -16.09 -5.44 11.39
CA GLN A 248 -16.82 -4.58 12.31
C GLN A 248 -16.01 -4.37 13.59
N ALA A 249 -16.44 -3.41 14.42
CA ALA A 249 -15.75 -3.07 15.67
C ALA A 249 -15.61 -4.24 16.64
N GLU A 250 -16.64 -5.10 16.69
CA GLU A 250 -16.59 -6.31 17.51
C GLU A 250 -15.70 -7.36 16.87
N ASN A 251 -14.76 -7.88 17.64
CA ASN A 251 -13.92 -8.97 17.20
C ASN A 251 -14.70 -10.31 17.22
N THR A 252 -15.20 -10.70 16.04
CA THR A 252 -15.94 -11.97 15.85
C THR A 252 -15.13 -13.05 15.17
N ASP A 253 -14.03 -12.71 14.51
CA ASP A 253 -13.33 -13.60 13.57
C ASP A 253 -11.84 -13.78 13.89
N ASN A 254 -11.20 -12.81 14.57
CA ASN A 254 -9.78 -12.91 14.88
C ASN A 254 -9.55 -13.73 16.17
N PRO A 255 -8.89 -14.89 16.07
CA PRO A 255 -8.67 -15.75 17.23
C PRO A 255 -7.65 -15.21 18.24
N TYR A 256 -6.97 -14.12 17.93
CA TYR A 256 -5.96 -13.48 18.79
C TYR A 256 -6.47 -12.22 19.49
N GLY A 257 -7.71 -11.81 19.23
CA GLY A 257 -8.30 -10.64 19.85
C GLY A 257 -7.77 -9.31 19.33
N VAL A 258 -7.06 -9.32 18.20
CA VAL A 258 -6.53 -8.10 17.57
C VAL A 258 -7.58 -7.52 16.64
N GLN A 259 -7.97 -6.29 16.91
CA GLN A 259 -8.96 -5.55 16.12
C GLN A 259 -8.62 -4.06 16.15
N PHE A 260 -8.53 -3.43 15.01
CA PHE A 260 -8.36 -1.99 14.85
C PHE A 260 -8.91 -1.56 13.48
N SER A 261 -9.26 -0.30 13.35
CA SER A 261 -9.85 0.29 12.14
C SER A 261 -8.82 1.09 11.33
N GLN A 262 -9.25 1.57 10.17
CA GLN A 262 -8.55 2.56 9.35
C GLN A 262 -7.20 2.07 8.81
N LEU A 263 -7.20 0.90 8.18
CA LEU A 263 -6.02 0.30 7.55
C LEU A 263 -5.79 0.91 6.16
N HIS A 264 -5.34 2.17 6.11
CA HIS A 264 -5.11 2.88 4.86
C HIS A 264 -3.90 2.38 4.05
N ALA A 265 -2.91 1.80 4.73
CA ALA A 265 -1.72 1.26 4.10
C ALA A 265 -1.49 -0.18 4.55
N VAL A 266 -1.13 -1.00 3.61
CA VAL A 266 -0.75 -2.40 3.79
C VAL A 266 0.56 -2.61 3.05
N ASP A 267 1.54 -3.27 3.66
CA ASP A 267 2.78 -3.68 3.00
C ASP A 267 2.97 -5.19 3.13
N LEU A 268 3.64 -5.79 2.16
CA LEU A 268 3.82 -7.24 2.07
C LEU A 268 5.30 -7.59 1.97
N VAL A 269 5.88 -8.05 3.08
CA VAL A 269 7.31 -8.29 3.23
C VAL A 269 7.58 -9.52 4.09
N ASP A 270 8.66 -10.25 3.82
CA ASP A 270 9.16 -11.32 4.68
C ASP A 270 9.88 -10.71 5.91
N ILE A 271 9.12 -10.45 6.97
CA ILE A 271 9.64 -9.79 8.18
C ILE A 271 10.55 -10.71 8.97
N ASP A 272 10.23 -12.00 9.07
CA ASP A 272 10.95 -12.91 9.93
C ASP A 272 11.99 -13.77 9.19
N GLY A 273 12.11 -13.64 7.86
CA GLY A 273 13.10 -14.29 7.02
C GLY A 273 12.85 -15.78 6.84
N ASP A 274 11.59 -16.22 6.93
CA ASP A 274 11.20 -17.62 6.71
C ASP A 274 10.89 -17.95 5.24
N GLY A 275 10.91 -16.93 4.37
CA GLY A 275 10.64 -17.01 2.93
C GLY A 275 9.18 -16.75 2.56
N LEU A 276 8.30 -16.59 3.53
CA LEU A 276 6.90 -16.21 3.31
C LEU A 276 6.72 -14.70 3.52
N LYS A 277 5.79 -14.12 2.81
CA LYS A 277 5.51 -12.70 2.99
C LYS A 277 4.44 -12.46 4.04
N ASP A 278 4.80 -11.63 5.01
CA ASP A 278 3.95 -11.17 6.09
C ASP A 278 3.23 -9.89 5.71
N ILE A 279 2.09 -9.61 6.33
CA ILE A 279 1.40 -8.34 6.19
C ILE A 279 1.92 -7.38 7.26
N VAL A 280 2.32 -6.17 6.86
CA VAL A 280 2.59 -5.06 7.79
C VAL A 280 1.52 -4.00 7.58
N THR A 281 0.84 -3.60 8.65
CA THR A 281 -0.21 -2.59 8.61
C THR A 281 -0.44 -1.98 9.98
N GLY A 282 -1.34 -1.03 10.09
CA GLY A 282 -1.68 -0.40 11.35
C GLY A 282 -2.92 0.47 11.24
N LYS A 283 -3.22 1.12 12.34
CA LYS A 283 -4.29 2.10 12.43
C LYS A 283 -3.79 3.47 12.00
N THR A 284 -4.49 4.11 11.06
CA THR A 284 -4.14 5.47 10.63
C THR A 284 -4.29 6.48 11.77
N TYR A 285 -3.23 7.23 12.03
CA TYR A 285 -3.24 8.28 13.04
C TYR A 285 -4.06 9.48 12.55
N ARG A 286 -5.15 9.78 13.27
CA ARG A 286 -5.98 10.97 13.07
C ARG A 286 -6.49 11.18 11.63
N ALA A 287 -6.94 10.12 10.94
CA ALA A 287 -7.70 10.29 9.72
C ALA A 287 -8.97 11.11 9.99
N HIS A 288 -9.39 11.95 9.05
CA HIS A 288 -10.58 12.79 9.12
C HIS A 288 -10.83 13.50 10.48
N ASP A 289 -9.75 13.96 11.15
CA ASP A 289 -9.82 14.61 12.46
C ASP A 289 -10.57 13.80 13.53
N PHE A 290 -10.39 12.46 13.53
CA PHE A 290 -11.06 11.50 14.42
C PHE A 290 -12.58 11.36 14.20
N ALA A 291 -13.06 11.59 13.00
CA ALA A 291 -14.48 11.44 12.65
C ALA A 291 -14.87 10.00 12.27
N ASP A 292 -13.90 9.20 11.80
CA ASP A 292 -14.15 7.82 11.39
C ASP A 292 -14.42 6.89 12.57
N GLU A 293 -15.00 5.73 12.28
CA GLU A 293 -15.26 4.71 13.28
C GLU A 293 -13.95 4.16 13.87
N GLY A 294 -13.89 3.98 15.19
CA GLY A 294 -12.67 3.54 15.89
C GLY A 294 -11.51 4.56 15.91
N ALA A 295 -11.69 5.77 15.34
CA ALA A 295 -10.60 6.74 15.13
C ALA A 295 -9.89 7.21 16.41
N ARG A 296 -10.51 7.02 17.60
CA ARG A 296 -9.96 7.43 18.90
C ARG A 296 -9.27 6.31 19.66
N GLU A 297 -9.22 5.12 19.09
CA GLU A 297 -8.47 4.00 19.63
C GLU A 297 -6.97 4.21 19.43
N ASP A 298 -6.14 3.43 20.13
CA ASP A 298 -4.69 3.55 20.07
C ASP A 298 -4.16 3.38 18.65
N PRO A 299 -3.25 4.24 18.18
CA PRO A 299 -2.69 4.18 16.84
C PRO A 299 -1.60 3.10 16.76
N VAL A 300 -2.00 1.88 16.55
CA VAL A 300 -1.15 0.69 16.55
C VAL A 300 -0.48 0.43 15.21
N ILE A 301 0.66 -0.31 15.26
CA ILE A 301 1.29 -0.96 14.12
C ILE A 301 1.47 -2.43 14.45
N TYR A 302 1.12 -3.31 13.52
CA TYR A 302 1.26 -4.75 13.60
C TYR A 302 1.96 -5.29 12.36
N TYR A 303 2.66 -6.41 12.52
CA TYR A 303 2.83 -7.34 11.41
C TYR A 303 2.05 -8.62 11.69
N PHE A 304 1.52 -9.22 10.64
CA PHE A 304 0.79 -10.48 10.69
C PHE A 304 1.64 -11.53 10.00
N ARG A 305 2.27 -12.38 10.80
CA ARG A 305 3.15 -13.42 10.29
C ARG A 305 2.34 -14.50 9.58
N LEU A 306 2.70 -14.77 8.32
CA LEU A 306 2.12 -15.87 7.57
C LEU A 306 2.64 -17.21 8.09
N THR A 307 1.74 -18.17 8.24
CA THR A 307 2.08 -19.56 8.53
C THR A 307 1.29 -20.46 7.59
N GLN A 308 2.00 -21.17 6.72
CA GLN A 308 1.41 -22.21 5.87
C GLN A 308 1.43 -23.54 6.58
N LYS A 309 0.34 -24.32 6.48
CA LYS A 309 0.22 -25.63 7.10
C LYS A 309 0.24 -26.73 6.05
N SER A 310 0.66 -27.91 6.45
CA SER A 310 0.77 -29.08 5.56
C SER A 310 -0.57 -29.58 4.99
N ASP A 311 -1.68 -29.13 5.53
CA ASP A 311 -3.04 -29.42 5.02
C ASP A 311 -3.52 -28.42 3.96
N GLY A 312 -2.67 -27.46 3.54
CA GLY A 312 -3.00 -26.41 2.59
C GLY A 312 -3.73 -25.22 3.21
N SER A 313 -3.90 -25.18 4.53
CA SER A 313 -4.44 -23.99 5.19
C SER A 313 -3.33 -23.00 5.54
N ALA A 314 -3.69 -21.71 5.57
CA ALA A 314 -2.80 -20.64 5.98
C ALA A 314 -3.40 -19.86 7.15
N GLU A 315 -2.54 -19.23 7.94
CA GLU A 315 -2.94 -18.42 9.09
C GLU A 315 -2.01 -17.20 9.22
N TYR A 316 -2.58 -16.03 9.40
CA TYR A 316 -1.87 -14.80 9.73
C TYR A 316 -1.89 -14.58 11.25
N VAL A 317 -0.71 -14.62 11.88
CA VAL A 317 -0.54 -14.49 13.34
C VAL A 317 -0.10 -13.06 13.66
N PRO A 318 -0.89 -12.26 14.39
CA PRO A 318 -0.59 -10.86 14.65
C PRO A 318 0.50 -10.66 15.69
N HIS A 319 1.48 -9.81 15.39
CA HIS A 319 2.51 -9.36 16.32
C HIS A 319 2.52 -7.84 16.39
N LYS A 320 2.37 -7.28 17.58
CA LYS A 320 2.38 -5.84 17.79
C LYS A 320 3.80 -5.29 17.67
N VAL A 321 3.96 -4.27 16.82
CA VAL A 321 5.21 -3.51 16.66
C VAL A 321 5.20 -2.31 17.59
N ASP A 322 4.09 -1.55 17.58
CA ASP A 322 3.97 -0.30 18.33
C ASP A 322 2.51 -0.01 18.69
N ASP A 323 2.26 0.85 19.68
CA ASP A 323 0.91 1.19 20.13
C ASP A 323 0.65 2.71 20.32
N ASP A 324 1.55 3.57 19.84
CA ASP A 324 1.37 5.03 19.89
C ASP A 324 1.79 5.81 18.63
N ALA A 325 2.43 5.17 17.66
CA ALA A 325 2.84 5.78 16.40
C ALA A 325 1.72 5.80 15.36
N GLY A 326 1.13 4.65 15.07
CA GLY A 326 0.18 4.47 13.98
C GLY A 326 0.79 4.65 12.58
N ILE A 327 -0.05 4.51 11.57
CA ILE A 327 0.35 4.67 10.16
C ILE A 327 -0.26 5.94 9.54
N GLY A 328 0.18 6.28 8.34
CA GLY A 328 -0.42 7.28 7.45
C GLY A 328 -1.06 6.65 6.23
N ARG A 329 -0.97 7.33 5.10
CA ARG A 329 -1.42 6.82 3.79
C ARG A 329 -0.42 5.85 3.17
N GLN A 330 0.81 5.89 3.59
CA GLN A 330 1.89 5.02 3.12
C GLN A 330 2.67 4.47 4.31
N LEU A 331 3.01 3.21 4.22
CA LEU A 331 3.89 2.48 5.11
C LEU A 331 4.84 1.68 4.21
N VAL A 332 6.10 1.63 4.57
CA VAL A 332 7.11 0.95 3.76
C VAL A 332 8.00 0.10 4.65
N SER A 333 8.26 -1.13 4.24
CA SER A 333 9.20 -2.03 4.90
C SER A 333 10.41 -2.31 4.01
N GLY A 334 11.60 -2.31 4.60
CA GLY A 334 12.84 -2.58 3.87
C GLY A 334 14.06 -2.47 4.76
N ASP A 335 15.19 -3.00 4.32
CA ASP A 335 16.46 -2.95 5.06
C ASP A 335 17.10 -1.56 4.92
N LEU A 336 16.87 -0.70 5.90
CA LEU A 336 17.37 0.69 5.89
C LEU A 336 18.82 0.82 6.33
N ASN A 337 19.33 -0.15 7.07
CA ASN A 337 20.65 -0.06 7.70
C ASN A 337 21.65 -1.08 7.13
N ALA A 338 21.26 -1.84 6.10
CA ALA A 338 22.03 -2.87 5.41
C ALA A 338 22.48 -4.02 6.35
N ASP A 339 21.63 -4.39 7.33
CA ASP A 339 21.88 -5.51 8.23
C ASP A 339 21.19 -6.83 7.79
N GLY A 340 20.46 -6.78 6.69
CA GLY A 340 19.73 -7.90 6.08
C GLY A 340 18.37 -8.18 6.74
N LEU A 341 17.89 -7.28 7.59
CA LEU A 341 16.58 -7.38 8.24
C LEU A 341 15.66 -6.25 7.77
N PRO A 342 14.39 -6.54 7.43
CA PRO A 342 13.46 -5.47 7.08
C PRO A 342 13.13 -4.58 8.28
N ASP A 343 13.32 -3.28 8.11
CA ASP A 343 12.86 -2.24 9.01
C ASP A 343 11.49 -1.72 8.54
N ILE A 344 10.77 -0.98 9.39
CA ILE A 344 9.47 -0.38 9.04
C ILE A 344 9.56 1.15 9.15
N VAL A 345 9.07 1.84 8.13
CA VAL A 345 8.90 3.30 8.14
C VAL A 345 7.41 3.64 8.03
N ALA A 346 6.91 4.39 9.00
CA ALA A 346 5.56 4.92 8.98
C ALA A 346 5.60 6.44 9.14
N ALA A 347 4.89 7.16 8.27
CA ALA A 347 4.77 8.61 8.34
C ALA A 347 3.30 9.02 8.41
N ASN A 348 2.96 9.90 9.34
CA ASN A 348 1.60 10.39 9.54
C ASN A 348 1.59 11.83 10.08
N LYS A 349 0.42 12.33 10.49
CA LYS A 349 0.26 13.69 11.03
C LYS A 349 1.01 13.96 12.36
N ASN A 350 1.52 12.91 13.01
CA ASN A 350 2.30 13.01 14.24
C ASN A 350 3.82 13.04 13.99
N GLY A 351 4.25 12.61 12.82
CA GLY A 351 5.67 12.59 12.41
C GLY A 351 6.04 11.39 11.56
N THR A 352 7.34 11.17 11.42
CA THR A 352 7.92 10.00 10.77
C THR A 352 8.55 9.10 11.84
N PHE A 353 8.20 7.83 11.79
CA PHE A 353 8.65 6.81 12.73
C PHE A 353 9.44 5.75 11.96
N VAL A 354 10.59 5.37 12.51
CA VAL A 354 11.46 4.33 11.97
C VAL A 354 11.61 3.25 13.02
N PHE A 355 11.22 2.03 12.67
CA PHE A 355 11.33 0.86 13.54
C PHE A 355 12.42 -0.06 12.99
N THR A 356 13.59 -0.07 13.63
CA THR A 356 14.68 -0.95 13.22
C THR A 356 14.53 -2.33 13.85
N GLN A 357 14.53 -3.36 13.01
CA GLN A 357 14.43 -4.75 13.45
C GLN A 357 15.74 -5.18 14.13
N ARG A 358 15.60 -5.94 15.20
CA ARG A 358 16.73 -6.64 15.84
C ARG A 358 16.36 -8.05 16.21
N ARG A 359 17.23 -9.00 15.89
CA ARG A 359 17.05 -10.40 16.24
C ARG A 359 17.98 -10.79 17.39
N ARG A 360 17.48 -11.64 18.27
CA ARG A 360 18.27 -12.30 19.31
C ARG A 360 17.89 -13.77 19.39
N SER A 361 18.86 -14.62 19.68
CA SER A 361 18.58 -16.02 19.98
C SER A 361 17.97 -16.14 21.37
N VAL A 362 16.92 -16.92 21.48
CA VAL A 362 16.22 -17.24 22.72
C VAL A 362 16.02 -18.75 22.83
N ASP A 363 15.78 -19.27 24.03
CA ASP A 363 15.35 -20.64 24.17
C ASP A 363 13.88 -20.86 23.74
N GLN A 364 13.49 -22.13 23.61
CA GLN A 364 12.16 -22.49 23.14
C GLN A 364 11.05 -22.04 24.08
N ASP A 365 11.28 -21.98 25.39
CA ASP A 365 10.28 -21.58 26.38
C ASP A 365 10.06 -20.05 26.34
N GLU A 366 11.13 -19.28 26.19
CA GLU A 366 11.06 -17.83 25.99
C GLU A 366 10.34 -17.51 24.67
N TRP A 367 10.71 -18.22 23.59
CA TRP A 367 10.05 -18.04 22.30
C TRP A 367 8.54 -18.32 22.36
N LYS A 368 8.14 -19.45 22.98
CA LYS A 368 6.71 -19.79 23.14
C LYS A 368 5.93 -18.76 23.96
N LYS A 369 6.54 -18.20 25.00
CA LYS A 369 5.90 -17.16 25.83
C LYS A 369 5.72 -15.85 25.09
N ALA A 370 6.54 -15.55 24.10
CA ALA A 370 6.46 -14.35 23.29
C ALA A 370 5.44 -14.45 22.14
N GLN A 371 4.91 -15.68 21.86
CA GLN A 371 3.92 -15.83 20.82
C GLN A 371 2.55 -15.30 21.25
N PRO A 372 1.77 -14.73 20.31
CA PRO A 372 0.39 -14.31 20.59
C PRO A 372 -0.45 -15.50 21.07
N MET A 373 -1.29 -15.25 22.07
CA MET A 373 -2.17 -16.28 22.62
C MET A 373 -3.51 -16.28 21.89
N ARG A 374 -3.96 -17.46 21.49
CA ARG A 374 -5.31 -17.63 20.96
C ARG A 374 -6.35 -17.51 22.07
N LEU A 375 -7.44 -16.81 21.80
CA LEU A 375 -8.60 -16.73 22.69
C LEU A 375 -9.29 -18.08 22.80
N LYS A 376 -9.89 -18.34 23.98
CA LYS A 376 -10.70 -19.54 24.17
C LYS A 376 -12.02 -19.39 23.44
N GLY A 377 -12.34 -20.34 22.60
CA GLY A 377 -13.63 -20.38 21.88
C GLY A 377 -13.55 -20.10 20.38
N PHE A 378 -12.35 -19.82 19.86
CA PHE A 378 -12.02 -19.77 18.43
C PHE A 378 -11.42 -21.08 17.94
#